data_8877667258a6c61e3ae472aea9c0ad68
#
_entry.id   8877667258a6c61e3ae472aea9c0ad68
#
_cell.length_a   1.000
_cell.length_b   1.000
_cell.length_c   1.000
_cell.angle_alpha   90.00
_cell.angle_beta   90.00
_cell.angle_gamma   90.00
#
_symmetry.space_group_name_H-M   'P 1'
#
loop_
_entity.id
_entity.type
_entity.pdbx_description
1 polymer ?
#
loop_
_entity_poly.entity_id
_entity_poly.type
_entity_poly.pdbx_seq_one_letter_code
_entity_poly.pdbx_strand_id
1 'polypeptide(L)'
;MASKFRTHHRWASVVVALAVIASPAVLPTSASASVSAASASLAVPATSAVPAKQWINEQVDFVLSKQLQDGAILSTGTRISPYFANIAAFGLIAADTRASHAAALKWMQWYLAHLNVAATNVPANSVFDYNYDPVAKTEVPTGDFDSVDSYASTALNLAYMAYSSRDAGLQSFVRTNIGTYEAIANILTSGLPTGVRSQTGSPDAGLTIAKPSYAIAYTMDNVEVYSGLADFSRLESSLGHSTRAKYYDSWAGTTKNSIIDKLWNPVNKNWDWAYANPSATGVFYPQATVQLWPIIFSVVKPTDPKAVSSWSQFSDSYPEWYVGVTPDSYPWVSMARAAQIMGETAHATDYLANVHSRYAPGFTQPTSCGNANCGDWYDAEAGWFILTAASMSRGHSMGGSVQ
;
A
#
# COMPACT_ATOMS: atom_id res chain seq x y z
N MET A 1 23.10 -19.65 -39.88
CA MET A 1 23.55 -18.25 -39.68
C MET A 1 22.42 -17.52 -39.02
N ALA A 2 22.42 -17.41 -37.72
CA ALA A 2 22.81 -16.31 -36.86
C ALA A 2 21.98 -15.06 -37.14
N SER A 3 21.16 -14.58 -36.24
CA SER A 3 21.62 -13.76 -35.12
C SER A 3 20.50 -13.58 -34.08
N LYS A 4 20.92 -13.69 -32.84
CA LYS A 4 20.22 -13.43 -31.59
C LYS A 4 19.97 -11.92 -31.43
N PHE A 5 18.79 -11.53 -30.95
CA PHE A 5 18.68 -10.39 -30.05
C PHE A 5 17.76 -10.77 -28.89
N ARG A 6 18.39 -11.11 -27.78
CA ARG A 6 17.77 -11.14 -26.44
C ARG A 6 18.01 -9.78 -25.82
N THR A 7 16.99 -9.00 -25.58
CA THR A 7 17.01 -7.89 -24.65
C THR A 7 16.27 -8.33 -23.38
N HIS A 8 17.06 -8.81 -22.43
CA HIS A 8 16.59 -9.01 -21.05
C HIS A 8 16.60 -7.66 -20.34
N HIS A 9 15.46 -7.04 -20.14
CA HIS A 9 15.33 -6.05 -19.08
C HIS A 9 15.14 -6.81 -17.75
N ARG A 10 16.28 -7.03 -17.09
CA ARG A 10 16.32 -7.42 -15.69
C ARG A 10 15.97 -6.18 -14.86
N TRP A 11 14.83 -6.19 -14.20
CA TRP A 11 14.62 -5.38 -13.03
C TRP A 11 15.45 -5.98 -11.92
N ALA A 12 16.64 -5.42 -11.71
CA ALA A 12 17.53 -5.82 -10.63
C ALA A 12 17.03 -5.18 -9.34
N SER A 13 16.76 -6.03 -8.36
CA SER A 13 16.77 -5.62 -6.95
C SER A 13 18.15 -5.01 -6.67
N VAL A 14 18.20 -3.69 -6.54
CA VAL A 14 19.45 -3.00 -6.22
C VAL A 14 19.71 -3.16 -4.73
N VAL A 15 20.44 -4.20 -4.36
CA VAL A 15 21.14 -4.26 -3.08
C VAL A 15 22.38 -3.40 -3.23
N VAL A 16 22.34 -2.14 -2.77
CA VAL A 16 23.52 -1.29 -2.67
C VAL A 16 24.22 -1.61 -1.35
N ALA A 17 25.26 -2.45 -1.44
CA ALA A 17 26.25 -2.57 -0.39
C ALA A 17 27.21 -1.37 -0.50
N LEU A 18 27.07 -0.36 0.34
CA LEU A 18 28.01 0.75 0.47
C LEU A 18 29.17 0.33 1.38
N ALA A 19 30.34 0.16 0.77
CA ALA A 19 31.59 0.12 1.51
C ALA A 19 31.97 1.55 1.93
N VAL A 20 32.10 1.76 3.25
CA VAL A 20 32.54 3.02 3.84
C VAL A 20 34.07 3.11 3.69
N ILE A 21 34.54 4.05 2.88
CA ILE A 21 35.94 4.48 2.89
C ILE A 21 35.98 5.84 3.63
N ALA A 22 36.61 5.83 4.78
CA ALA A 22 36.88 7.04 5.56
C ALA A 22 38.06 7.82 4.96
N SER A 23 37.83 9.11 4.70
CA SER A 23 38.94 10.08 4.45
C SER A 23 38.73 11.32 5.32
N PRO A 24 39.81 11.93 5.84
CA PRO A 24 39.72 12.92 6.90
C PRO A 24 39.32 14.31 6.39
N ALA A 25 38.50 14.98 7.19
CA ALA A 25 37.97 16.32 6.95
C ALA A 25 39.03 17.40 7.15
N VAL A 26 39.11 18.32 6.20
CA VAL A 26 39.72 19.65 6.35
C VAL A 26 38.56 20.65 6.50
N LEU A 27 38.56 21.36 7.62
CA LEU A 27 37.59 22.41 7.90
C LEU A 27 37.98 23.73 7.19
N PRO A 28 37.09 24.38 6.48
CA PRO A 28 37.23 25.79 6.20
C PRO A 28 36.37 26.63 7.18
N THR A 29 36.99 27.68 7.66
CA THR A 29 36.43 28.72 8.51
C THR A 29 35.30 29.48 7.81
N SER A 30 34.17 29.56 8.50
CA SER A 30 32.95 30.25 8.05
C SER A 30 33.02 31.76 8.25
N ALA A 31 32.83 32.52 7.18
CA ALA A 31 32.43 33.89 7.23
C ALA A 31 30.89 33.97 7.22
N SER A 32 30.32 34.51 8.30
CA SER A 32 28.87 34.72 8.44
C SER A 32 28.44 35.93 7.61
N ALA A 33 27.78 35.69 6.49
CA ALA A 33 27.00 36.72 5.80
C ALA A 33 25.52 36.53 6.17
N SER A 34 24.99 37.47 6.94
CA SER A 34 23.56 37.56 7.25
C SER A 34 22.78 37.97 5.99
N VAL A 35 22.18 37.03 5.32
CA VAL A 35 21.19 37.29 4.28
C VAL A 35 19.81 37.37 4.94
N SER A 36 19.26 38.56 5.05
CA SER A 36 17.86 38.78 5.41
C SER A 36 16.97 38.22 4.30
N ALA A 37 16.44 37.04 4.49
CA ALA A 37 15.43 36.46 3.62
C ALA A 37 14.09 37.15 3.91
N ALA A 38 13.68 38.04 3.03
CA ALA A 38 12.30 38.50 2.97
C ALA A 38 11.45 37.29 2.55
N SER A 39 10.74 36.69 3.52
CA SER A 39 9.72 35.67 3.26
C SER A 39 8.58 36.32 2.47
N ALA A 40 8.63 36.23 1.16
CA ALA A 40 7.46 36.44 0.33
C ALA A 40 6.52 35.25 0.62
N SER A 41 5.58 35.47 1.51
CA SER A 41 4.41 34.58 1.66
C SER A 41 3.69 34.58 0.30
N LEU A 42 3.91 33.52 -0.47
CA LEU A 42 3.02 33.19 -1.56
C LEU A 42 1.67 32.83 -0.92
N ALA A 43 0.79 33.83 -0.84
CA ALA A 43 -0.61 33.61 -0.50
C ALA A 43 -1.14 32.62 -1.55
N VAL A 44 -1.22 31.32 -1.17
CA VAL A 44 -1.98 30.32 -1.92
C VAL A 44 -3.41 30.86 -1.98
N PRO A 45 -4.00 31.08 -3.18
CA PRO A 45 -5.37 31.54 -3.26
C PRO A 45 -6.22 30.51 -2.52
N ALA A 46 -7.15 30.98 -1.67
CA ALA A 46 -8.12 30.12 -1.00
C ALA A 46 -8.78 29.27 -2.08
N THR A 47 -8.39 28.00 -2.15
CA THR A 47 -8.92 27.04 -3.10
C THR A 47 -10.42 26.94 -2.85
N SER A 48 -11.22 27.41 -3.80
CA SER A 48 -12.61 27.05 -3.87
C SER A 48 -12.66 25.53 -3.70
N ALA A 49 -13.47 25.04 -2.75
CA ALA A 49 -13.60 23.62 -2.47
C ALA A 49 -13.89 22.90 -3.79
N VAL A 50 -12.84 22.36 -4.41
CA VAL A 50 -13.01 21.55 -5.62
C VAL A 50 -13.86 20.37 -5.20
N PRO A 51 -14.88 20.00 -5.98
CA PRO A 51 -15.80 18.96 -5.57
C PRO A 51 -15.01 17.66 -5.41
N ALA A 52 -14.76 17.23 -4.20
CA ALA A 52 -14.12 15.93 -3.90
C ALA A 52 -14.77 14.79 -4.72
N LYS A 53 -16.06 14.94 -5.03
CA LYS A 53 -16.81 14.05 -5.91
C LYS A 53 -16.28 14.02 -7.36
N GLN A 54 -15.89 15.15 -7.92
CA GLN A 54 -15.31 15.20 -9.27
C GLN A 54 -14.00 14.43 -9.31
N TRP A 55 -13.09 14.71 -8.37
CA TRP A 55 -11.81 14.03 -8.29
C TRP A 55 -11.96 12.52 -8.09
N ILE A 56 -12.91 12.11 -7.23
CA ILE A 56 -13.24 10.68 -7.05
C ILE A 56 -13.68 10.07 -8.37
N ASN A 57 -14.59 10.71 -9.12
CA ASN A 57 -15.07 10.19 -10.38
C ASN A 57 -13.95 10.05 -11.42
N GLU A 58 -13.07 11.05 -11.53
CA GLU A 58 -11.92 11.00 -12.45
C GLU A 58 -10.98 9.84 -12.13
N GLN A 59 -10.75 9.56 -10.84
CA GLN A 59 -9.93 8.42 -10.43
C GLN A 59 -10.65 7.08 -10.67
N VAL A 60 -11.95 7.02 -10.47
CA VAL A 60 -12.75 5.84 -10.83
C VAL A 60 -12.65 5.59 -12.32
N ASP A 61 -12.83 6.62 -13.16
CA ASP A 61 -12.72 6.50 -14.62
C ASP A 61 -11.31 6.05 -15.05
N PHE A 62 -10.26 6.54 -14.36
CA PHE A 62 -8.90 6.06 -14.59
C PHE A 62 -8.77 4.56 -14.31
N VAL A 63 -9.21 4.06 -13.14
CA VAL A 63 -9.15 2.63 -12.81
C VAL A 63 -9.98 1.81 -13.80
N LEU A 64 -11.18 2.27 -14.16
CA LEU A 64 -12.03 1.61 -15.16
C LEU A 64 -11.35 1.52 -16.54
N SER A 65 -10.59 2.54 -16.92
CA SER A 65 -9.81 2.54 -18.18
C SER A 65 -8.67 1.52 -18.20
N LYS A 66 -8.21 1.09 -17.01
CA LYS A 66 -7.18 0.07 -16.83
C LYS A 66 -7.75 -1.33 -16.63
N GLN A 67 -9.06 -1.46 -16.40
CA GLN A 67 -9.68 -2.76 -16.15
C GLN A 67 -9.97 -3.50 -17.45
N LEU A 68 -9.47 -4.72 -17.57
CA LEU A 68 -9.73 -5.63 -18.67
C LEU A 68 -11.15 -6.22 -18.59
N GLN A 69 -11.59 -6.87 -19.66
CA GLN A 69 -12.95 -7.40 -19.77
C GLN A 69 -13.25 -8.47 -18.69
N ASP A 70 -12.27 -9.29 -18.36
CA ASP A 70 -12.34 -10.36 -17.35
C ASP A 70 -12.20 -9.87 -15.91
N GLY A 71 -11.83 -8.60 -15.73
CA GLY A 71 -11.74 -7.97 -14.41
C GLY A 71 -10.33 -7.63 -13.93
N ALA A 72 -9.28 -8.13 -14.59
CA ALA A 72 -7.91 -7.73 -14.27
C ALA A 72 -7.74 -6.21 -14.36
N ILE A 73 -6.92 -5.65 -13.47
CA ILE A 73 -6.59 -4.22 -13.48
C ILE A 73 -5.11 -4.07 -13.81
N LEU A 74 -4.82 -3.36 -14.90
CA LEU A 74 -3.45 -3.06 -15.30
C LEU A 74 -2.87 -1.97 -14.39
N SER A 75 -1.70 -2.24 -13.85
CA SER A 75 -0.95 -1.30 -13.02
C SER A 75 -0.12 -0.35 -13.89
N THR A 76 1.17 -0.63 -14.06
CA THR A 76 2.05 0.11 -14.97
C THR A 76 2.25 -0.66 -16.27
N GLY A 77 2.06 0.00 -17.42
CA GLY A 77 2.19 -0.66 -18.71
C GLY A 77 1.19 -1.81 -18.88
N THR A 78 1.70 -3.02 -19.02
CA THR A 78 0.91 -4.26 -19.18
C THR A 78 0.94 -5.18 -17.93
N ARG A 79 1.52 -4.71 -16.83
CA ARG A 79 1.61 -5.50 -15.60
C ARG A 79 0.28 -5.53 -14.86
N ILE A 80 -0.07 -6.68 -14.31
CA ILE A 80 -1.14 -6.87 -13.34
C ILE A 80 -0.45 -7.25 -12.03
N SER A 81 -0.54 -6.37 -11.02
CA SER A 81 -0.04 -6.65 -9.66
C SER A 81 -1.23 -6.80 -8.73
N PRO A 82 -1.45 -7.99 -8.15
CA PRO A 82 -2.56 -8.20 -7.23
C PRO A 82 -2.57 -7.27 -6.03
N TYR A 83 -1.41 -6.87 -5.53
CA TYR A 83 -1.29 -5.91 -4.45
C TYR A 83 -1.86 -4.53 -4.85
N PHE A 84 -1.39 -3.99 -5.95
CA PHE A 84 -1.82 -2.66 -6.41
C PHE A 84 -3.29 -2.64 -6.80
N ALA A 85 -3.76 -3.69 -7.46
CA ALA A 85 -5.16 -3.81 -7.85
C ALA A 85 -6.11 -4.02 -6.64
N ASN A 86 -5.67 -4.66 -5.54
CA ASN A 86 -6.43 -4.69 -4.29
C ASN A 86 -6.63 -3.27 -3.71
N ILE A 87 -5.58 -2.44 -3.73
CA ILE A 87 -5.65 -1.04 -3.27
C ILE A 87 -6.55 -0.22 -4.20
N ALA A 88 -6.46 -0.41 -5.52
CA ALA A 88 -7.39 0.20 -6.47
C ALA A 88 -8.84 -0.16 -6.15
N ALA A 89 -9.09 -1.43 -5.83
CA ALA A 89 -10.42 -1.91 -5.47
C ALA A 89 -10.92 -1.35 -4.12
N PHE A 90 -10.04 -1.06 -3.15
CA PHE A 90 -10.42 -0.29 -1.94
C PHE A 90 -11.03 1.06 -2.33
N GLY A 91 -10.35 1.79 -3.22
CA GLY A 91 -10.85 3.04 -3.75
C GLY A 91 -12.19 2.89 -4.47
N LEU A 92 -12.33 1.87 -5.34
CA LEU A 92 -13.58 1.60 -6.05
C LEU A 92 -14.76 1.36 -5.09
N ILE A 93 -14.55 0.61 -4.00
CA ILE A 93 -15.58 0.42 -2.97
C ILE A 93 -15.87 1.73 -2.24
N ALA A 94 -14.83 2.50 -1.89
CA ALA A 94 -14.98 3.77 -1.19
C ALA A 94 -15.69 4.85 -2.01
N ALA A 95 -15.60 4.79 -3.34
CA ALA A 95 -16.33 5.70 -4.26
C ALA A 95 -17.86 5.52 -4.20
N ASP A 96 -18.33 4.36 -3.75
CA ASP A 96 -19.72 4.03 -3.45
C ASP A 96 -20.69 4.32 -4.61
N THR A 97 -20.31 3.94 -5.83
CA THR A 97 -21.16 4.01 -7.03
C THR A 97 -21.43 2.61 -7.59
N ARG A 98 -22.55 2.46 -8.33
CA ARG A 98 -22.86 1.18 -9.00
C ARG A 98 -21.74 0.73 -9.95
N ALA A 99 -21.13 1.65 -10.69
CA ALA A 99 -20.07 1.34 -11.65
C ALA A 99 -18.79 0.90 -10.92
N SER A 100 -18.40 1.61 -9.86
CA SER A 100 -17.21 1.27 -9.09
C SER A 100 -17.37 -0.05 -8.32
N HIS A 101 -18.55 -0.33 -7.76
CA HIS A 101 -18.83 -1.63 -7.12
C HIS A 101 -18.79 -2.78 -8.13
N ALA A 102 -19.34 -2.59 -9.33
CA ALA A 102 -19.27 -3.61 -10.38
C ALA A 102 -17.82 -3.89 -10.82
N ALA A 103 -16.99 -2.85 -10.88
CA ALA A 103 -15.56 -2.99 -11.20
C ALA A 103 -14.79 -3.71 -10.08
N ALA A 104 -15.03 -3.34 -8.82
CA ALA A 104 -14.44 -4.03 -7.67
C ALA A 104 -14.83 -5.52 -7.64
N LEU A 105 -16.12 -5.84 -7.92
CA LEU A 105 -16.59 -7.22 -8.00
C LEU A 105 -15.87 -8.01 -9.08
N LYS A 106 -15.67 -7.45 -10.27
CA LYS A 106 -14.91 -8.11 -11.35
C LYS A 106 -13.47 -8.40 -10.95
N TRP A 107 -12.81 -7.43 -10.30
CA TRP A 107 -11.46 -7.66 -9.78
C TRP A 107 -11.42 -8.79 -8.73
N MET A 108 -12.35 -8.80 -7.78
CA MET A 108 -12.43 -9.86 -6.77
C MET A 108 -12.69 -11.24 -7.41
N GLN A 109 -13.50 -11.30 -8.46
CA GLN A 109 -13.72 -12.53 -9.24
C GLN A 109 -12.44 -12.98 -9.94
N TRP A 110 -11.73 -12.06 -10.57
CA TRP A 110 -10.44 -12.34 -11.22
C TRP A 110 -9.44 -12.89 -10.19
N TYR A 111 -9.29 -12.23 -9.04
CA TYR A 111 -8.36 -12.65 -7.99
C TYR A 111 -8.62 -14.09 -7.54
N LEU A 112 -9.87 -14.44 -7.24
CA LEU A 112 -10.21 -15.79 -6.80
C LEU A 112 -10.08 -16.84 -7.92
N ALA A 113 -10.21 -16.46 -9.18
CA ALA A 113 -10.00 -17.36 -10.32
C ALA A 113 -8.51 -17.65 -10.62
N HIS A 114 -7.59 -16.84 -10.06
CA HIS A 114 -6.15 -16.93 -10.32
C HIS A 114 -5.34 -17.43 -9.09
N LEU A 115 -6.01 -18.08 -8.15
CA LEU A 115 -5.35 -18.67 -6.99
C LEU A 115 -4.43 -19.82 -7.41
N ASN A 116 -3.20 -19.79 -6.94
CA ASN A 116 -2.19 -20.81 -7.24
C ASN A 116 -2.51 -22.15 -6.55
N VAL A 117 -2.14 -23.22 -7.22
CA VAL A 117 -1.99 -24.54 -6.61
C VAL A 117 -0.62 -24.61 -5.94
N ALA A 118 -0.52 -25.36 -4.83
CA ALA A 118 0.74 -25.54 -4.13
C ALA A 118 1.86 -26.08 -5.03
N ALA A 119 3.02 -25.44 -4.98
CA ALA A 119 4.24 -25.88 -5.65
C ALA A 119 5.46 -25.47 -4.82
N THR A 120 6.67 -25.81 -5.27
CA THR A 120 7.91 -25.41 -4.58
C THR A 120 7.96 -23.89 -4.47
N ASN A 121 8.06 -23.36 -3.24
CA ASN A 121 8.05 -21.93 -2.91
C ASN A 121 6.77 -21.18 -3.33
N VAL A 122 5.69 -21.89 -3.64
CA VAL A 122 4.39 -21.31 -3.98
C VAL A 122 3.34 -21.84 -3.01
N PRO A 123 2.94 -21.07 -2.00
CA PRO A 123 1.83 -21.46 -1.14
C PRO A 123 0.54 -21.59 -1.94
N ALA A 124 -0.27 -22.62 -1.65
CA ALA A 124 -1.60 -22.71 -2.21
C ALA A 124 -2.43 -21.45 -1.87
N ASN A 125 -3.29 -21.05 -2.79
CA ASN A 125 -4.14 -19.86 -2.68
C ASN A 125 -3.41 -18.51 -2.68
N SER A 126 -2.09 -18.47 -2.94
CA SER A 126 -1.39 -17.25 -3.34
C SER A 126 -1.75 -16.86 -4.78
N VAL A 127 -1.41 -15.66 -5.21
CA VAL A 127 -1.62 -15.18 -6.58
C VAL A 127 -0.30 -14.62 -7.11
N PHE A 128 0.08 -15.01 -8.34
CA PHE A 128 1.25 -14.44 -9.00
C PHE A 128 0.98 -13.02 -9.53
N ASP A 129 2.03 -12.28 -9.84
CA ASP A 129 1.96 -11.19 -10.80
C ASP A 129 1.74 -11.74 -12.21
N TYR A 130 1.09 -10.96 -13.06
CA TYR A 130 0.83 -11.31 -14.45
C TYR A 130 1.33 -10.22 -15.39
N ASN A 131 1.62 -10.61 -16.63
CA ASN A 131 1.81 -9.71 -17.75
C ASN A 131 0.68 -9.93 -18.76
N TYR A 132 0.08 -8.84 -19.21
CA TYR A 132 -0.94 -8.86 -20.27
C TYR A 132 -0.30 -8.66 -21.63
N ASP A 133 -0.60 -9.53 -22.58
CA ASP A 133 -0.26 -9.35 -23.99
C ASP A 133 -1.43 -8.66 -24.70
N PRO A 134 -1.32 -7.38 -25.09
CA PRO A 134 -2.42 -6.65 -25.72
C PRO A 134 -2.71 -7.11 -27.16
N VAL A 135 -1.79 -7.84 -27.81
CA VAL A 135 -1.97 -8.38 -29.17
C VAL A 135 -2.70 -9.70 -29.11
N ALA A 136 -2.21 -10.63 -28.28
CA ALA A 136 -2.84 -11.93 -28.07
C ALA A 136 -4.09 -11.85 -27.18
N LYS A 137 -4.24 -10.75 -26.42
CA LYS A 137 -5.28 -10.55 -25.38
C LYS A 137 -5.26 -11.67 -24.34
N THR A 138 -4.06 -12.04 -23.90
CA THR A 138 -3.84 -13.11 -22.93
C THR A 138 -3.05 -12.61 -21.73
N GLU A 139 -3.32 -13.19 -20.57
CA GLU A 139 -2.59 -12.96 -19.34
C GLU A 139 -1.61 -14.11 -19.11
N VAL A 140 -0.38 -13.77 -18.79
CA VAL A 140 0.69 -14.74 -18.58
C VAL A 140 1.22 -14.57 -17.17
N PRO A 141 1.09 -15.59 -16.29
CA PRO A 141 1.65 -15.51 -14.95
C PRO A 141 3.18 -15.38 -15.03
N THR A 142 3.76 -14.55 -14.16
CA THR A 142 5.21 -14.40 -14.08
C THR A 142 5.90 -15.60 -13.43
N GLY A 143 5.13 -16.40 -12.69
CA GLY A 143 5.65 -17.47 -11.82
C GLY A 143 6.28 -16.92 -10.53
N ASP A 144 6.13 -15.65 -10.25
CA ASP A 144 6.61 -14.98 -9.03
C ASP A 144 5.57 -13.97 -8.53
N PHE A 145 5.76 -13.52 -7.32
CA PHE A 145 5.01 -12.47 -6.63
C PHE A 145 6.01 -11.62 -5.85
N ASP A 146 5.70 -10.36 -5.59
CA ASP A 146 6.56 -9.52 -4.77
C ASP A 146 6.48 -9.94 -3.31
N SER A 147 5.27 -10.01 -2.77
CA SER A 147 5.02 -10.30 -1.36
C SER A 147 3.72 -11.09 -1.18
N VAL A 148 3.85 -12.36 -0.79
CA VAL A 148 2.69 -13.27 -0.62
C VAL A 148 1.79 -12.81 0.52
N ASP A 149 2.37 -12.35 1.62
CA ASP A 149 1.63 -11.93 2.81
C ASP A 149 0.85 -10.63 2.57
N SER A 150 1.43 -9.63 1.90
CA SER A 150 0.72 -8.40 1.52
C SER A 150 -0.43 -8.66 0.55
N TYR A 151 -0.24 -9.55 -0.44
CA TYR A 151 -1.31 -9.88 -1.39
C TYR A 151 -2.49 -10.57 -0.70
N ALA A 152 -2.20 -11.55 0.16
CA ALA A 152 -3.22 -12.25 0.91
C ALA A 152 -3.94 -11.32 1.90
N SER A 153 -3.20 -10.50 2.65
CA SER A 153 -3.78 -9.61 3.66
C SER A 153 -4.66 -8.51 3.06
N THR A 154 -4.22 -7.87 1.97
CA THR A 154 -5.02 -6.86 1.28
C THR A 154 -6.26 -7.46 0.61
N ALA A 155 -6.22 -8.72 0.15
CA ALA A 155 -7.42 -9.42 -0.32
C ALA A 155 -8.44 -9.65 0.81
N LEU A 156 -7.99 -9.92 2.04
CA LEU A 156 -8.88 -10.03 3.21
C LEU A 156 -9.48 -8.68 3.63
N ASN A 157 -8.69 -7.60 3.62
CA ASN A 157 -9.22 -6.24 3.81
C ASN A 157 -10.32 -5.94 2.77
N LEU A 158 -10.04 -6.24 1.49
CA LEU A 158 -10.98 -6.01 0.40
C LEU A 158 -12.29 -6.79 0.60
N ALA A 159 -12.20 -8.06 1.04
CA ALA A 159 -13.38 -8.88 1.32
C ALA A 159 -14.24 -8.27 2.43
N TYR A 160 -13.63 -7.77 3.51
CA TYR A 160 -14.35 -7.10 4.58
C TYR A 160 -14.98 -5.77 4.12
N MET A 161 -14.25 -4.95 3.38
CA MET A 161 -14.78 -3.70 2.81
C MET A 161 -15.96 -3.98 1.87
N ALA A 162 -15.85 -4.97 1.00
CA ALA A 162 -16.91 -5.39 0.08
C ALA A 162 -18.16 -5.86 0.84
N TYR A 163 -17.98 -6.69 1.86
CA TYR A 163 -19.08 -7.15 2.69
C TYR A 163 -19.74 -6.03 3.50
N SER A 164 -18.94 -5.08 3.99
CA SER A 164 -19.42 -3.93 4.77
C SER A 164 -20.04 -2.83 3.89
N SER A 165 -19.89 -2.91 2.57
CA SER A 165 -20.53 -2.00 1.62
C SER A 165 -22.05 -2.18 1.60
N ARG A 166 -22.77 -1.24 0.96
CA ARG A 166 -24.21 -1.34 0.77
C ARG A 166 -24.61 -2.13 -0.48
N ASP A 167 -23.64 -2.67 -1.22
CA ASP A 167 -23.90 -3.41 -2.45
C ASP A 167 -24.21 -4.88 -2.18
N ALA A 168 -25.40 -5.29 -2.53
CA ALA A 168 -25.86 -6.67 -2.31
C ALA A 168 -25.08 -7.71 -3.14
N GLY A 169 -24.56 -7.32 -4.31
CA GLY A 169 -23.76 -8.18 -5.17
C GLY A 169 -22.41 -8.49 -4.53
N LEU A 170 -21.71 -7.46 -4.02
CA LEU A 170 -20.46 -7.60 -3.27
C LEU A 170 -20.65 -8.45 -2.01
N GLN A 171 -21.71 -8.17 -1.23
CA GLN A 171 -22.01 -8.94 -0.03
C GLN A 171 -22.30 -10.42 -0.34
N SER A 172 -23.09 -10.68 -1.37
CA SER A 172 -23.40 -12.04 -1.82
C SER A 172 -22.16 -12.78 -2.29
N PHE A 173 -21.29 -12.12 -3.07
CA PHE A 173 -20.05 -12.70 -3.56
C PHE A 173 -19.13 -13.12 -2.40
N VAL A 174 -18.93 -12.24 -1.41
CA VAL A 174 -18.10 -12.56 -0.25
C VAL A 174 -18.67 -13.73 0.56
N ARG A 175 -19.99 -13.73 0.82
CA ARG A 175 -20.63 -14.86 1.53
C ARG A 175 -20.47 -16.19 0.82
N THR A 176 -20.64 -16.19 -0.50
CA THR A 176 -20.54 -17.41 -1.30
C THR A 176 -19.10 -17.97 -1.31
N ASN A 177 -18.11 -17.07 -1.25
CA ASN A 177 -16.70 -17.45 -1.36
C ASN A 177 -15.95 -17.41 -0.01
N ILE A 178 -16.66 -17.38 1.13
CA ILE A 178 -16.00 -17.24 2.44
C ILE A 178 -14.97 -18.33 2.70
N GLY A 179 -15.23 -19.59 2.31
CA GLY A 179 -14.27 -20.69 2.45
C GLY A 179 -12.98 -20.49 1.64
N THR A 180 -13.07 -19.82 0.49
CA THR A 180 -11.89 -19.45 -0.30
C THR A 180 -11.07 -18.36 0.40
N TYR A 181 -11.72 -17.36 1.00
CA TYR A 181 -11.03 -16.35 1.80
C TYR A 181 -10.40 -16.93 3.07
N GLU A 182 -11.03 -17.95 3.70
CA GLU A 182 -10.42 -18.73 4.79
C GLU A 182 -9.14 -19.45 4.32
N ALA A 183 -9.14 -20.00 3.09
CA ALA A 183 -7.96 -20.63 2.52
C ALA A 183 -6.85 -19.61 2.21
N ILE A 184 -7.19 -18.40 1.78
CA ILE A 184 -6.24 -17.28 1.64
C ILE A 184 -5.68 -16.87 3.01
N ALA A 185 -6.54 -16.73 4.03
CA ALA A 185 -6.12 -16.38 5.39
C ALA A 185 -5.18 -17.43 6.00
N ASN A 186 -5.29 -18.69 5.60
CA ASN A 186 -4.39 -19.74 6.04
C ASN A 186 -2.92 -19.51 5.64
N ILE A 187 -2.65 -18.78 4.55
CA ILE A 187 -1.30 -18.33 4.17
C ILE A 187 -0.66 -17.52 5.31
N LEU A 188 -1.44 -16.67 5.95
CA LEU A 188 -1.00 -15.73 6.98
C LEU A 188 -0.91 -16.36 8.38
N THR A 189 -1.57 -17.49 8.61
CA THR A 189 -1.64 -18.15 9.91
C THR A 189 -0.81 -19.43 9.99
N SER A 190 -0.34 -19.94 8.85
CA SER A 190 0.48 -21.15 8.73
C SER A 190 1.92 -20.83 8.37
N GLY A 191 2.84 -21.67 8.84
CA GLY A 191 4.25 -21.63 8.42
C GLY A 191 4.51 -22.36 7.12
N LEU A 192 5.77 -22.28 6.65
CA LEU A 192 6.23 -22.99 5.46
C LEU A 192 5.99 -24.51 5.57
N PRO A 193 5.66 -25.18 4.48
CA PRO A 193 5.48 -24.68 3.12
C PRO A 193 4.06 -24.17 2.80
N THR A 194 3.13 -24.29 3.73
CA THR A 194 1.69 -24.00 3.53
C THR A 194 1.39 -22.51 3.52
N GLY A 195 2.13 -21.74 4.30
CA GLY A 195 2.00 -20.29 4.44
C GLY A 195 3.35 -19.63 4.65
N VAL A 196 3.34 -18.42 5.15
CA VAL A 196 4.53 -17.56 5.30
C VAL A 196 4.73 -17.06 6.74
N ARG A 197 4.04 -17.66 7.71
CA ARG A 197 4.24 -17.33 9.14
C ARG A 197 5.60 -17.83 9.62
N SER A 198 6.38 -16.96 10.26
CA SER A 198 7.64 -17.31 10.90
C SER A 198 7.44 -18.38 11.97
N GLN A 199 8.38 -19.33 12.06
CA GLN A 199 8.27 -20.48 12.95
C GLN A 199 8.25 -20.08 14.43
N THR A 200 7.48 -20.80 15.22
CA THR A 200 7.49 -20.63 16.67
C THR A 200 8.90 -20.90 17.21
N GLY A 201 9.42 -19.97 18.02
CA GLY A 201 10.77 -20.04 18.58
C GLY A 201 11.85 -19.40 17.70
N SER A 202 11.55 -18.98 16.46
CA SER A 202 12.46 -18.12 15.69
C SER A 202 12.48 -16.69 16.26
N PRO A 203 13.57 -15.94 16.07
CA PRO A 203 13.65 -14.56 16.56
C PRO A 203 12.55 -13.62 16.04
N ASP A 204 12.04 -13.87 14.84
CA ASP A 204 10.94 -13.17 14.18
C ASP A 204 9.57 -13.83 14.38
N ALA A 205 9.46 -14.83 15.27
CA ALA A 205 8.19 -15.51 15.56
C ALA A 205 7.05 -14.52 15.80
N GLY A 206 5.87 -14.82 15.23
CA GLY A 206 4.69 -13.96 15.27
C GLY A 206 4.61 -12.94 14.14
N LEU A 207 5.67 -12.80 13.32
CA LEU A 207 5.66 -12.07 12.05
C LEU A 207 5.43 -13.02 10.86
N THR A 208 5.25 -12.46 9.69
CA THR A 208 5.28 -13.16 8.40
C THR A 208 6.52 -12.76 7.60
N ILE A 209 6.90 -13.58 6.65
CA ILE A 209 7.93 -13.30 5.67
C ILE A 209 7.30 -13.00 4.32
N ALA A 210 7.91 -12.11 3.53
CA ALA A 210 7.37 -11.67 2.25
C ALA A 210 7.04 -12.82 1.30
N LYS A 211 7.95 -13.78 1.13
CA LYS A 211 7.71 -14.99 0.33
C LYS A 211 8.67 -16.12 0.71
N PRO A 212 8.33 -17.40 0.40
CA PRO A 212 9.17 -18.54 0.78
C PRO A 212 10.59 -18.49 0.22
N SER A 213 10.80 -17.93 -0.97
CA SER A 213 12.10 -17.77 -1.62
C SER A 213 12.89 -16.56 -1.11
N TYR A 214 12.29 -15.68 -0.32
CA TYR A 214 12.90 -14.46 0.21
C TYR A 214 12.33 -14.13 1.59
N ALA A 215 12.92 -14.72 2.61
CA ALA A 215 12.41 -14.77 3.97
C ALA A 215 12.74 -13.49 4.77
N ILE A 216 12.32 -12.33 4.28
CA ILE A 216 12.40 -11.05 5.02
C ILE A 216 11.02 -10.75 5.62
N ALA A 217 10.99 -10.39 6.91
CA ALA A 217 9.81 -9.89 7.58
C ALA A 217 9.78 -8.36 7.48
N TYR A 218 9.16 -7.82 6.43
CA TYR A 218 8.97 -6.39 6.23
C TYR A 218 7.94 -5.82 7.21
N THR A 219 8.19 -4.61 7.69
CA THR A 219 7.25 -3.94 8.59
C THR A 219 5.96 -3.57 7.86
N MET A 220 6.04 -3.06 6.63
CA MET A 220 4.87 -2.70 5.84
C MET A 220 3.96 -3.92 5.64
N ASP A 221 4.53 -5.05 5.20
CA ASP A 221 3.80 -6.29 4.97
C ASP A 221 3.13 -6.81 6.26
N ASN A 222 3.86 -6.84 7.36
CA ASN A 222 3.32 -7.31 8.64
C ASN A 222 2.22 -6.41 9.21
N VAL A 223 2.29 -5.11 8.97
CA VAL A 223 1.23 -4.16 9.29
C VAL A 223 -0.05 -4.45 8.51
N GLU A 224 0.07 -4.76 7.24
CA GLU A 224 -1.04 -5.19 6.38
C GLU A 224 -1.60 -6.54 6.83
N VAL A 225 -0.74 -7.50 7.21
CA VAL A 225 -1.16 -8.80 7.77
C VAL A 225 -1.99 -8.61 9.02
N TYR A 226 -1.56 -7.75 9.94
CA TYR A 226 -2.37 -7.42 11.11
C TYR A 226 -3.76 -6.92 10.70
N SER A 227 -3.80 -5.94 9.80
CA SER A 227 -5.05 -5.33 9.33
C SER A 227 -5.96 -6.35 8.63
N GLY A 228 -5.41 -7.13 7.71
CA GLY A 228 -6.14 -8.16 6.97
C GLY A 228 -6.77 -9.21 7.87
N LEU A 229 -6.02 -9.71 8.85
CA LEU A 229 -6.53 -10.68 9.83
C LEU A 229 -7.58 -10.07 10.77
N ALA A 230 -7.40 -8.81 11.21
CA ALA A 230 -8.37 -8.11 12.04
C ALA A 230 -9.69 -7.85 11.30
N ASP A 231 -9.61 -7.43 10.04
CA ASP A 231 -10.81 -7.24 9.20
C ASP A 231 -11.48 -8.56 8.87
N PHE A 232 -10.71 -9.61 8.62
CA PHE A 232 -11.26 -10.93 8.38
C PHE A 232 -11.96 -11.51 9.63
N SER A 233 -11.41 -11.26 10.82
CA SER A 233 -12.10 -11.57 12.08
C SER A 233 -13.46 -10.86 12.18
N ARG A 234 -13.54 -9.58 11.81
CA ARG A 234 -14.78 -8.82 11.79
C ARG A 234 -15.77 -9.36 10.77
N LEU A 235 -15.27 -9.76 9.58
CA LEU A 235 -16.09 -10.38 8.54
C LEU A 235 -16.71 -11.68 9.05
N GLU A 236 -15.89 -12.58 9.63
CA GLU A 236 -16.37 -13.85 10.20
C GLU A 236 -17.39 -13.64 11.33
N SER A 237 -17.17 -12.64 12.18
CA SER A 237 -18.11 -12.25 13.22
C SER A 237 -19.44 -11.78 12.62
N SER A 238 -19.39 -10.97 11.55
CA SER A 238 -20.58 -10.46 10.85
C SER A 238 -21.38 -11.54 10.14
N LEU A 239 -20.70 -12.65 9.79
CA LEU A 239 -21.30 -13.86 9.22
C LEU A 239 -21.84 -14.84 10.28
N GLY A 240 -21.62 -14.56 11.57
CA GLY A 240 -22.03 -15.43 12.67
C GLY A 240 -21.05 -16.55 13.01
N HIS A 241 -19.87 -16.56 12.41
CA HIS A 241 -18.84 -17.60 12.58
C HIS A 241 -17.93 -17.29 13.79
N SER A 242 -18.50 -17.22 14.98
CA SER A 242 -17.82 -16.72 16.19
C SER A 242 -16.51 -17.42 16.56
N THR A 243 -16.40 -18.72 16.31
CA THR A 243 -15.16 -19.49 16.59
C THR A 243 -14.03 -19.08 15.63
N ARG A 244 -14.33 -18.90 14.35
CA ARG A 244 -13.37 -18.45 13.33
C ARG A 244 -12.97 -17.00 13.57
N ALA A 245 -13.93 -16.14 13.91
CA ALA A 245 -13.66 -14.76 14.28
C ALA A 245 -12.62 -14.68 15.40
N LYS A 246 -12.80 -15.43 16.49
CA LYS A 246 -11.84 -15.47 17.61
C LYS A 246 -10.46 -16.02 17.18
N TYR A 247 -10.43 -17.00 16.28
CA TYR A 247 -9.17 -17.54 15.76
C TYR A 247 -8.37 -16.48 15.02
N TYR A 248 -9.00 -15.75 14.08
CA TYR A 248 -8.32 -14.69 13.32
C TYR A 248 -7.98 -13.46 14.18
N ASP A 249 -8.83 -13.11 15.16
CA ASP A 249 -8.54 -12.07 16.15
C ASP A 249 -7.29 -12.39 16.97
N SER A 250 -7.14 -13.64 17.39
CA SER A 250 -5.94 -14.10 18.10
C SER A 250 -4.67 -13.96 17.26
N TRP A 251 -4.73 -14.29 15.97
CA TRP A 251 -3.61 -14.11 15.06
C TRP A 251 -3.31 -12.63 14.77
N ALA A 252 -4.34 -11.82 14.59
CA ALA A 252 -4.18 -10.37 14.46
C ALA A 252 -3.49 -9.79 15.71
N GLY A 253 -3.94 -10.18 16.91
CA GLY A 253 -3.32 -9.79 18.18
C GLY A 253 -1.85 -10.22 18.29
N THR A 254 -1.53 -11.47 17.92
CA THR A 254 -0.16 -11.97 17.88
C THR A 254 0.72 -11.15 16.94
N THR A 255 0.23 -10.88 15.72
CA THR A 255 0.97 -10.07 14.72
C THR A 255 1.19 -8.65 15.23
N LYS A 256 0.14 -8.00 15.75
CA LYS A 256 0.24 -6.64 16.31
C LYS A 256 1.28 -6.55 17.42
N ASN A 257 1.25 -7.47 18.38
CA ASN A 257 2.20 -7.50 19.47
C ASN A 257 3.63 -7.68 18.93
N SER A 258 3.83 -8.59 17.99
CA SER A 258 5.14 -8.82 17.36
C SER A 258 5.65 -7.61 16.57
N ILE A 259 4.77 -6.87 15.89
CA ILE A 259 5.12 -5.59 15.25
C ILE A 259 5.63 -4.59 16.29
N ILE A 260 4.87 -4.40 17.39
CA ILE A 260 5.23 -3.45 18.44
C ILE A 260 6.53 -3.84 19.15
N ASP A 261 6.70 -5.12 19.44
CA ASP A 261 7.82 -5.62 20.25
C ASP A 261 9.13 -5.73 19.43
N LYS A 262 9.03 -5.99 18.12
CA LYS A 262 10.18 -6.38 17.29
C LYS A 262 10.53 -5.39 16.18
N LEU A 263 9.57 -4.56 15.76
CA LEU A 263 9.73 -3.63 14.63
C LEU A 263 9.69 -2.16 15.07
N TRP A 264 9.25 -1.86 16.28
CA TRP A 264 9.39 -0.54 16.85
C TRP A 264 10.78 -0.37 17.46
N ASN A 265 11.53 0.62 17.00
CA ASN A 265 12.83 0.96 17.55
C ASN A 265 12.70 2.03 18.64
N PRO A 266 12.83 1.66 19.93
CA PRO A 266 12.63 2.61 21.03
C PRO A 266 13.76 3.64 21.15
N VAL A 267 14.93 3.38 20.57
CA VAL A 267 16.08 4.30 20.57
C VAL A 267 15.88 5.41 19.55
N ASN A 268 15.55 5.01 18.30
CA ASN A 268 15.30 5.94 17.21
C ASN A 268 13.89 6.52 17.23
N LYS A 269 12.97 5.93 18.02
CA LYS A 269 11.55 6.27 18.12
C LYS A 269 10.85 6.25 16.76
N ASN A 270 11.16 5.24 15.97
CA ASN A 270 10.60 5.00 14.64
C ASN A 270 10.39 3.50 14.39
N TRP A 271 9.82 3.16 13.25
CA TRP A 271 9.67 1.78 12.82
C TRP A 271 10.87 1.36 11.98
N ASP A 272 11.47 0.23 12.31
CA ASP A 272 12.44 -0.44 11.44
C ASP A 272 11.74 -0.87 10.15
N TRP A 273 12.42 -0.80 9.01
CA TRP A 273 11.78 -1.14 7.74
C TRP A 273 11.56 -2.65 7.56
N ALA A 274 12.34 -3.48 8.26
CA ALA A 274 12.15 -4.90 8.37
C ALA A 274 12.75 -5.41 9.69
N TYR A 275 12.43 -6.62 10.08
CA TYR A 275 13.00 -7.25 11.26
C TYR A 275 14.53 -7.24 11.22
N ALA A 276 15.18 -6.80 12.28
CA ALA A 276 16.63 -6.59 12.40
C ALA A 276 17.25 -5.63 11.35
N ASN A 277 16.44 -4.79 10.71
CA ASN A 277 16.87 -3.81 9.72
C ASN A 277 16.37 -2.41 10.09
N PRO A 278 17.14 -1.63 10.85
CA PRO A 278 16.75 -0.30 11.31
C PRO A 278 16.53 0.69 10.16
N SER A 279 15.54 1.56 10.32
CA SER A 279 15.33 2.69 9.41
C SER A 279 16.33 3.81 9.69
N ALA A 280 17.02 4.27 8.66
CA ALA A 280 17.87 5.44 8.69
C ALA A 280 17.13 6.69 8.19
N THR A 281 17.52 7.87 8.64
CA THR A 281 17.03 9.15 8.13
C THR A 281 17.55 9.41 6.72
N GLY A 282 16.76 10.11 5.90
CA GLY A 282 17.15 10.54 4.55
C GLY A 282 16.96 9.49 3.44
N VAL A 283 16.50 8.29 3.76
CA VAL A 283 16.11 7.28 2.76
C VAL A 283 14.59 7.25 2.67
N PHE A 284 14.04 7.63 1.52
CA PHE A 284 12.59 7.76 1.36
C PHE A 284 11.90 6.39 1.38
N TYR A 285 12.19 5.53 0.40
CA TYR A 285 11.65 4.17 0.36
C TYR A 285 12.74 3.13 0.63
N PRO A 286 12.52 2.16 1.50
CA PRO A 286 11.30 1.92 2.29
C PRO A 286 11.29 2.63 3.66
N GLN A 287 12.32 3.39 4.04
CA GLN A 287 12.60 3.74 5.44
C GLN A 287 11.74 4.88 5.97
N ALA A 288 11.46 5.90 5.16
CA ALA A 288 10.53 6.96 5.56
C ALA A 288 9.07 6.52 5.34
N THR A 289 8.79 5.82 4.24
CA THR A 289 7.43 5.39 3.93
C THR A 289 6.88 4.38 4.94
N VAL A 290 7.71 3.50 5.49
CA VAL A 290 7.29 2.55 6.54
C VAL A 290 6.73 3.24 7.78
N GLN A 291 7.14 4.49 8.06
CA GLN A 291 6.65 5.25 9.21
C GLN A 291 5.15 5.54 9.12
N LEU A 292 4.57 5.50 7.93
CA LEU A 292 3.17 5.80 7.65
C LEU A 292 2.26 4.58 7.78
N TRP A 293 2.76 3.37 7.47
CA TRP A 293 1.95 2.14 7.38
C TRP A 293 1.26 1.75 8.70
N PRO A 294 1.93 1.78 9.87
CA PRO A 294 1.27 1.47 11.15
C PRO A 294 0.13 2.43 11.51
N ILE A 295 0.15 3.65 10.95
CA ILE A 295 -0.93 4.63 11.08
C ILE A 295 -2.07 4.27 10.13
N ILE A 296 -1.76 4.08 8.85
CA ILE A 296 -2.74 3.80 7.79
C ILE A 296 -3.54 2.53 8.10
N PHE A 297 -2.87 1.48 8.52
CA PHE A 297 -3.47 0.17 8.81
C PHE A 297 -3.79 -0.05 10.30
N SER A 298 -3.81 1.01 11.10
CA SER A 298 -4.34 1.03 12.47
C SER A 298 -3.63 0.10 13.47
N VAL A 299 -2.34 -0.20 13.27
CA VAL A 299 -1.52 -0.85 14.31
C VAL A 299 -1.45 0.06 15.53
N VAL A 300 -1.31 1.36 15.30
CA VAL A 300 -1.31 2.41 16.33
C VAL A 300 -2.41 3.43 16.04
N LYS A 301 -3.01 3.98 17.09
CA LYS A 301 -3.98 5.07 16.97
C LYS A 301 -3.25 6.40 16.68
N PRO A 302 -3.89 7.40 16.05
CA PRO A 302 -3.26 8.71 15.80
C PRO A 302 -2.71 9.40 17.05
N THR A 303 -3.31 9.15 18.22
CA THR A 303 -2.89 9.69 19.51
C THR A 303 -1.82 8.86 20.22
N ASP A 304 -1.43 7.71 19.68
CA ASP A 304 -0.36 6.89 20.25
C ASP A 304 0.98 7.62 20.07
N PRO A 305 1.82 7.69 21.13
CA PRO A 305 3.15 8.31 21.02
C PRO A 305 4.02 7.77 19.89
N LYS A 306 3.84 6.50 19.50
CA LYS A 306 4.55 5.91 18.35
C LYS A 306 4.08 6.50 17.03
N ALA A 307 2.76 6.68 16.85
CA ALA A 307 2.20 7.34 15.68
C ALA A 307 2.67 8.79 15.58
N VAL A 308 2.58 9.54 16.68
CA VAL A 308 3.03 10.94 16.74
C VAL A 308 4.52 11.05 16.40
N SER A 309 5.35 10.19 16.98
CA SER A 309 6.80 10.20 16.73
C SER A 309 7.14 9.84 15.28
N SER A 310 6.56 8.78 14.73
CA SER A 310 6.85 8.34 13.36
C SER A 310 6.35 9.36 12.33
N TRP A 311 5.17 9.94 12.54
CA TRP A 311 4.64 11.02 11.71
C TRP A 311 5.51 12.27 11.74
N SER A 312 5.95 12.71 12.95
CA SER A 312 6.84 13.87 13.09
C SER A 312 8.16 13.63 12.35
N GLN A 313 8.79 12.46 12.53
CA GLN A 313 10.04 12.14 11.82
C GLN A 313 9.88 12.14 10.30
N PHE A 314 8.76 11.61 9.79
CA PHE A 314 8.46 11.69 8.37
C PHE A 314 8.31 13.13 7.90
N SER A 315 7.48 13.94 8.57
CA SER A 315 7.19 15.31 8.20
C SER A 315 8.42 16.22 8.34
N ASP A 316 9.25 16.01 9.35
CA ASP A 316 10.51 16.76 9.54
C ASP A 316 11.54 16.43 8.46
N SER A 317 11.57 15.16 7.99
CA SER A 317 12.47 14.72 6.93
C SER A 317 12.01 15.18 5.53
N TYR A 318 10.72 15.35 5.34
CA TYR A 318 10.10 15.74 4.07
C TYR A 318 9.05 16.83 4.29
N PRO A 319 9.45 18.05 4.73
CA PRO A 319 8.52 19.09 5.17
C PRO A 319 7.59 19.61 4.07
N GLU A 320 7.96 19.40 2.79
CA GLU A 320 7.16 19.80 1.64
C GLU A 320 6.44 18.61 0.96
N TRP A 321 6.25 17.50 1.68
CA TRP A 321 5.61 16.30 1.13
C TRP A 321 4.25 16.58 0.47
N TYR A 322 3.49 17.55 1.00
CA TYR A 322 2.17 17.94 0.48
C TYR A 322 2.21 18.64 -0.88
N VAL A 323 3.37 19.04 -1.38
CA VAL A 323 3.54 19.55 -2.73
C VAL A 323 3.35 18.47 -3.79
N GLY A 324 3.38 17.18 -3.40
CA GLY A 324 3.12 16.05 -4.28
C GLY A 324 4.31 15.70 -5.19
N VAL A 325 5.53 16.01 -4.74
CA VAL A 325 6.80 15.55 -5.34
C VAL A 325 7.53 14.71 -4.32
N THR A 326 7.93 13.53 -4.71
CA THR A 326 8.69 12.62 -3.85
C THR A 326 10.08 12.36 -4.40
N PRO A 327 11.04 11.92 -3.58
CA PRO A 327 12.34 11.43 -4.05
C PRO A 327 12.25 10.11 -4.83
N ASP A 328 11.09 9.50 -4.90
CA ASP A 328 10.83 8.21 -5.54
C ASP A 328 10.18 8.39 -6.93
N SER A 329 10.08 7.29 -7.67
CA SER A 329 9.42 7.23 -8.98
C SER A 329 7.89 7.26 -8.89
N TYR A 330 7.31 7.22 -7.69
CA TYR A 330 5.87 7.18 -7.46
C TYR A 330 5.40 8.36 -6.63
N PRO A 331 4.16 8.81 -6.81
CA PRO A 331 3.64 9.98 -6.08
C PRO A 331 3.32 9.71 -4.60
N TRP A 332 3.10 8.44 -4.20
CA TRP A 332 2.84 8.04 -2.81
C TRP A 332 1.63 8.76 -2.17
N VAL A 333 0.47 8.63 -2.77
CA VAL A 333 -0.80 9.20 -2.24
C VAL A 333 -1.12 8.70 -0.83
N SER A 334 -0.55 7.57 -0.42
CA SER A 334 -0.60 7.07 0.95
C SER A 334 -0.12 8.09 2.00
N MET A 335 0.75 9.05 1.64
CA MET A 335 1.15 10.17 2.52
C MET A 335 -0.06 11.04 2.90
N ALA A 336 -0.90 11.39 1.92
CA ALA A 336 -2.13 12.15 2.18
C ALA A 336 -3.12 11.34 3.03
N ARG A 337 -3.15 10.02 2.86
CA ARG A 337 -3.97 9.14 3.71
C ARG A 337 -3.48 9.15 5.16
N ALA A 338 -2.18 9.03 5.40
CA ALA A 338 -1.61 9.10 6.73
C ALA A 338 -1.88 10.48 7.39
N ALA A 339 -1.66 11.57 6.65
CA ALA A 339 -1.94 12.93 7.10
C ALA A 339 -3.42 13.11 7.51
N GLN A 340 -4.34 12.64 6.69
CA GLN A 340 -5.77 12.70 6.98
C GLN A 340 -6.10 11.95 8.28
N ILE A 341 -5.51 10.77 8.53
CA ILE A 341 -5.69 10.00 9.75
C ILE A 341 -5.08 10.73 10.95
N MET A 342 -3.93 11.38 10.78
CA MET A 342 -3.28 12.18 11.82
C MET A 342 -3.96 13.52 12.11
N GLY A 343 -5.02 13.87 11.35
CA GLY A 343 -5.78 15.11 11.53
C GLY A 343 -5.24 16.32 10.73
N GLU A 344 -4.22 16.13 9.90
CA GLU A 344 -3.66 17.17 9.03
C GLU A 344 -4.44 17.28 7.71
N THR A 345 -5.75 17.47 7.82
CA THR A 345 -6.67 17.48 6.66
C THR A 345 -6.34 18.58 5.64
N ALA A 346 -5.80 19.71 6.07
CA ALA A 346 -5.39 20.79 5.17
C ALA A 346 -4.26 20.31 4.24
N HIS A 347 -3.17 19.80 4.79
CA HIS A 347 -2.05 19.27 4.00
C HIS A 347 -2.44 18.08 3.13
N ALA A 348 -3.32 17.21 3.63
CA ALA A 348 -3.88 16.12 2.82
C ALA A 348 -4.66 16.65 1.61
N THR A 349 -5.44 17.73 1.79
CA THR A 349 -6.17 18.40 0.69
C THR A 349 -5.19 19.04 -0.30
N ASP A 350 -4.19 19.74 0.19
CA ASP A 350 -3.16 20.40 -0.64
C ASP A 350 -2.41 19.35 -1.47
N TYR A 351 -2.05 18.22 -0.86
CA TYR A 351 -1.42 17.10 -1.56
C TYR A 351 -2.29 16.60 -2.72
N LEU A 352 -3.57 16.26 -2.44
CA LEU A 352 -4.48 15.77 -3.47
C LEU A 352 -4.68 16.81 -4.60
N ALA A 353 -4.79 18.10 -4.26
CA ALA A 353 -4.91 19.17 -5.25
C ALA A 353 -3.64 19.31 -6.12
N ASN A 354 -2.47 19.27 -5.49
CA ASN A 354 -1.19 19.39 -6.18
C ASN A 354 -0.95 18.21 -7.12
N VAL A 355 -1.20 16.98 -6.65
CA VAL A 355 -1.09 15.77 -7.46
C VAL A 355 -2.12 15.81 -8.61
N HIS A 356 -3.39 16.12 -8.31
CA HIS A 356 -4.42 16.23 -9.35
C HIS A 356 -4.02 17.21 -10.46
N SER A 357 -3.52 18.40 -10.08
CA SER A 357 -3.10 19.42 -11.07
C SER A 357 -1.91 18.95 -11.94
N ARG A 358 -1.06 18.08 -11.42
CA ARG A 358 0.11 17.56 -12.13
C ARG A 358 -0.24 16.50 -13.16
N TYR A 359 -1.17 15.62 -12.80
CA TYR A 359 -1.54 14.47 -13.63
C TYR A 359 -2.78 14.70 -14.48
N ALA A 360 -3.45 15.87 -14.38
CA ALA A 360 -4.58 16.21 -15.26
C ALA A 360 -4.09 16.71 -16.64
N PRO A 361 -4.87 16.47 -17.74
CA PRO A 361 -6.05 15.62 -17.82
C PRO A 361 -5.72 14.15 -18.07
N GLY A 362 -6.56 13.25 -17.54
CA GLY A 362 -6.49 11.81 -17.84
C GLY A 362 -5.40 11.04 -17.10
N PHE A 363 -4.72 11.66 -16.14
CA PHE A 363 -3.68 11.03 -15.31
C PHE A 363 -2.60 10.32 -16.13
N THR A 364 -2.31 10.83 -17.32
CA THR A 364 -1.10 10.50 -18.06
C THR A 364 0.12 11.12 -17.35
N GLN A 365 1.32 10.68 -17.72
CA GLN A 365 2.54 11.26 -17.16
C GLN A 365 2.52 12.77 -17.20
N PRO A 366 2.97 13.45 -16.15
CA PRO A 366 2.95 14.89 -16.10
C PRO A 366 3.85 15.49 -17.16
N THR A 367 3.33 16.51 -17.84
CA THR A 367 4.06 17.22 -18.89
C THR A 367 5.18 18.12 -18.34
N SER A 368 5.22 18.36 -17.03
CA SER A 368 6.25 19.18 -16.38
C SER A 368 6.35 18.86 -14.90
N CYS A 369 7.20 17.95 -14.55
CA CYS A 369 7.75 17.88 -13.21
C CYS A 369 9.11 18.53 -13.28
N GLY A 370 9.37 19.61 -12.64
CA GLY A 370 10.65 20.31 -12.66
C GLY A 370 11.88 19.46 -12.26
N ASN A 371 11.69 18.18 -12.02
CA ASN A 371 12.71 17.14 -11.86
C ASN A 371 12.20 15.81 -12.45
N ALA A 372 13.12 14.92 -12.80
CA ALA A 372 12.87 13.65 -13.51
C ALA A 372 12.03 12.61 -12.76
N ASN A 373 11.53 12.90 -11.55
CA ASN A 373 10.97 11.93 -10.61
C ASN A 373 9.46 12.09 -10.35
N CYS A 374 8.71 12.64 -11.28
CA CYS A 374 7.26 12.53 -11.22
C CYS A 374 6.85 11.20 -11.80
N GLY A 375 6.68 10.23 -10.93
CA GLY A 375 6.42 8.86 -11.30
C GLY A 375 5.16 8.61 -12.10
N ASP A 376 5.05 7.43 -12.61
CA ASP A 376 3.86 6.96 -13.32
C ASP A 376 2.67 6.93 -12.36
N TRP A 377 1.55 7.51 -12.81
CA TRP A 377 0.27 7.32 -12.15
C TRP A 377 -0.24 5.91 -12.45
N TYR A 378 -0.60 5.18 -11.42
CA TYR A 378 -1.04 3.79 -11.57
C TYR A 378 -2.24 3.50 -10.65
N ASP A 379 -2.76 2.30 -10.75
CA ASP A 379 -4.02 1.87 -10.16
C ASP A 379 -4.07 2.01 -8.63
N ALA A 380 -2.99 1.67 -7.90
CA ALA A 380 -2.95 1.83 -6.45
C ALA A 380 -2.96 3.29 -6.01
N GLU A 381 -2.30 4.19 -6.73
CA GLU A 381 -2.33 5.62 -6.42
C GLU A 381 -3.74 6.19 -6.59
N ALA A 382 -4.43 5.77 -7.66
CA ALA A 382 -5.84 6.10 -7.84
C ALA A 382 -6.71 5.56 -6.70
N GLY A 383 -6.44 4.33 -6.25
CA GLY A 383 -7.12 3.72 -5.11
C GLY A 383 -6.94 4.52 -3.82
N TRP A 384 -5.71 4.86 -3.46
CA TRP A 384 -5.41 5.70 -2.30
C TRP A 384 -6.04 7.08 -2.40
N PHE A 385 -6.04 7.68 -3.61
CA PHE A 385 -6.64 8.98 -3.85
C PHE A 385 -8.15 8.96 -3.56
N ILE A 386 -8.88 8.01 -4.15
CA ILE A 386 -10.31 7.84 -3.93
C ILE A 386 -10.62 7.62 -2.44
N LEU A 387 -9.89 6.69 -1.80
CA LEU A 387 -10.10 6.34 -0.40
C LEU A 387 -9.91 7.55 0.52
N THR A 388 -8.86 8.34 0.28
CA THR A 388 -8.56 9.55 1.05
C THR A 388 -9.62 10.63 0.83
N ALA A 389 -9.94 10.96 -0.42
CA ALA A 389 -10.92 11.98 -0.79
C ALA A 389 -12.34 11.62 -0.28
N ALA A 390 -12.74 10.35 -0.40
CA ALA A 390 -14.03 9.87 0.10
C ALA A 390 -14.13 9.95 1.63
N SER A 391 -13.05 9.62 2.34
CA SER A 391 -13.00 9.74 3.81
C SER A 391 -13.12 11.18 4.28
N MET A 392 -12.45 12.11 3.62
CA MET A 392 -12.52 13.56 3.92
C MET A 392 -13.92 14.11 3.67
N SER A 393 -14.58 13.68 2.60
CA SER A 393 -15.93 14.14 2.25
C SER A 393 -17.00 13.70 3.25
N ARG A 394 -16.81 12.57 3.93
CA ARG A 394 -17.75 12.05 4.94
C ARG A 394 -17.57 12.67 6.32
N GLY A 395 -16.61 13.54 6.53
CA GLY A 395 -16.34 14.18 7.82
C GLY A 395 -15.93 13.22 8.93
N HIS A 396 -15.52 12.00 8.58
CA HIS A 396 -15.10 10.97 9.52
C HIS A 396 -13.62 10.68 9.36
N SER A 397 -12.87 10.87 10.43
CA SER A 397 -11.68 10.07 10.65
C SER A 397 -12.16 8.63 10.87
N MET A 398 -12.10 7.79 9.84
CA MET A 398 -12.44 6.38 10.02
C MET A 398 -11.34 5.74 10.87
N GLY A 399 -11.55 5.74 12.17
CA GLY A 399 -10.77 4.97 13.14
C GLY A 399 -11.18 3.51 13.07
N GLY A 400 -10.64 2.82 12.12
CA GLY A 400 -10.81 1.39 11.93
C GLY A 400 -9.96 1.03 10.72
N SER A 401 -9.24 -0.10 10.74
CA SER A 401 -8.49 -0.65 9.61
C SER A 401 -8.94 -0.06 8.25
N VAL A 402 -8.27 0.05 7.27
CA VAL A 402 -8.45 0.64 5.92
C VAL A 402 -9.79 1.33 5.55
N GLN A 403 -10.83 1.31 6.41
CA GLN A 403 -12.15 1.94 6.19
C GLN A 403 -12.13 3.47 6.33
#